data_99548fcff2bbfacbe72c582d89054205
#
_entry.id   99548fcff2bbfacbe72c582d89054205
#
_cell.length_a   1.000
_cell.length_b   1.000
_cell.length_c   1.000
_cell.angle_alpha   90.00
_cell.angle_beta   90.00
_cell.angle_gamma   90.00
#
_symmetry.space_group_name_H-M   'P 1'
#
loop_
_entity.id
_entity.type
_entity.pdbx_description
1 polymer ?
#
loop_
_entity_poly.entity_id
_entity_poly.type
_entity_poly.pdbx_seq_one_letter_code
_entity_poly.pdbx_strand_id
1 'polypeptide(L)' 'MPKREKSKRLQVVITEEQDSLLTKTAYQLSNPERLVSKSEVVRLGIQMLNRAVEEGELDPSILDVLEEHT' A
#
# COMPACT_ATOMS: atom_id res chain seq x y z
N MET A 1 22.49 -2.89 -14.79
CA MET A 1 21.63 -1.83 -14.34
C MET A 1 20.18 -2.09 -14.66
N PRO A 2 19.33 -1.93 -13.72
CA PRO A 2 17.92 -2.19 -14.00
C PRO A 2 17.36 -1.18 -14.97
N LYS A 3 16.50 -1.66 -15.82
CA LYS A 3 15.82 -0.79 -16.73
C LYS A 3 14.93 0.16 -15.95
N ARG A 4 15.00 1.42 -16.29
CA ARG A 4 14.10 2.38 -15.67
C ARG A 4 12.71 2.22 -16.22
N GLU A 5 11.77 2.00 -15.36
CA GLU A 5 10.39 1.88 -15.77
C GLU A 5 9.77 3.25 -15.87
N LYS A 6 8.84 3.38 -16.79
CA LYS A 6 8.09 4.60 -16.89
C LYS A 6 7.21 4.74 -15.66
N SER A 7 7.26 5.91 -15.06
CA SER A 7 6.38 6.21 -13.94
C SER A 7 4.99 6.49 -14.45
N LYS A 8 4.01 6.00 -13.73
CA LYS A 8 2.62 6.28 -14.03
C LYS A 8 1.97 6.88 -12.80
N ARG A 9 1.02 7.77 -13.02
CA ARG A 9 0.30 8.39 -11.93
C ARG A 9 -1.04 7.70 -11.77
N LEU A 10 -1.36 7.34 -10.55
CA LEU A 10 -2.63 6.72 -10.21
C LEU A 10 -3.28 7.55 -9.14
N GLN A 11 -4.54 7.93 -9.36
CA GLN A 11 -5.29 8.65 -8.36
C GLN A 11 -6.31 7.72 -7.74
N VAL A 12 -6.31 7.68 -6.42
CA VAL A 12 -7.19 6.79 -5.68
C VAL A 12 -7.89 7.61 -4.60
N VAL A 13 -9.19 7.45 -4.51
CA VAL A 13 -9.97 8.07 -3.44
C VAL A 13 -9.95 7.13 -2.25
N ILE A 14 -9.54 7.64 -1.10
CA ILE A 14 -9.50 6.85 0.12
C ILE A 14 -10.30 7.57 1.19
N THR A 15 -10.72 6.80 2.18
CA THR A 15 -11.45 7.37 3.31
C THR A 15 -10.48 8.00 4.28
N GLU A 16 -11.03 8.80 5.20
CA GLU A 16 -10.20 9.39 6.24
C GLU A 16 -9.56 8.32 7.11
N GLU A 17 -10.29 7.24 7.34
CA GLU A 17 -9.74 6.14 8.11
C GLU A 17 -8.56 5.51 7.40
N GLN A 18 -8.69 5.30 6.11
CA GLN A 18 -7.60 4.73 5.32
C GLN A 18 -6.39 5.66 5.29
N ASP A 19 -6.64 6.95 5.22
CA ASP A 19 -5.54 7.92 5.26
C ASP A 19 -4.82 7.87 6.60
N SER A 20 -5.59 7.72 7.69
CA SER A 20 -5.00 7.61 9.02
C SER A 20 -4.13 6.36 9.12
N LEU A 21 -4.59 5.26 8.53
CA LEU A 21 -3.80 4.03 8.53
C LEU A 21 -2.50 4.19 7.75
N LEU A 22 -2.57 4.91 6.62
CA LEU A 22 -1.35 5.19 5.86
C LEU A 22 -0.34 5.98 6.68
N THR A 23 -0.83 7.02 7.34
CA THR A 23 0.04 7.86 8.16
C THR A 23 0.66 7.04 9.27
N LYS A 24 -0.15 6.24 9.95
CA LYS A 24 0.33 5.41 11.05
C LYS A 24 1.36 4.41 10.57
N THR A 25 1.09 3.76 9.44
CA THR A 25 1.99 2.75 8.91
C THR A 25 3.31 3.38 8.50
N ALA A 26 3.24 4.54 7.84
CA ALA A 26 4.46 5.24 7.45
C ALA A 26 5.31 5.58 8.67
N TYR A 27 4.65 6.03 9.73
CA TYR A 27 5.35 6.37 10.96
C TYR A 27 6.00 5.12 11.58
N GLN A 28 5.27 4.01 11.60
CA GLN A 28 5.78 2.80 12.19
C GLN A 28 6.95 2.21 11.43
N LEU A 29 6.99 2.43 10.12
CA LEU A 29 8.09 1.93 9.29
C LEU A 29 9.28 2.88 9.28
N SER A 30 9.07 4.13 9.67
CA SER A 30 10.14 5.12 9.68
C SER A 30 11.04 4.94 10.88
N ASN A 31 12.28 5.37 10.72
CA ASN A 31 13.20 5.45 11.85
C ASN A 31 14.05 6.71 11.65
N PRO A 32 14.89 7.06 12.64
CA PRO A 32 15.64 8.33 12.53
C PRO A 32 16.55 8.39 11.31
N GLU A 33 16.93 7.25 10.77
CA GLU A 33 17.84 7.21 9.64
C GLU A 33 17.12 7.17 8.32
N ARG A 34 15.83 6.84 8.33
CA ARG A 34 15.07 6.79 7.09
C ARG A 34 13.62 7.07 7.36
N LEU A 35 13.13 8.11 6.74
CA LEU A 35 11.72 8.47 6.83
C LEU A 35 10.98 7.83 5.66
N VAL A 36 9.83 7.27 5.96
CA VAL A 36 9.00 6.59 4.96
C VAL A 36 7.79 7.46 4.67
N SER A 37 7.53 7.72 3.40
CA SER A 37 6.41 8.53 2.99
C SER A 37 5.18 7.66 2.77
N LYS A 38 4.00 8.32 2.71
CA LYS A 38 2.77 7.61 2.39
C LYS A 38 2.86 6.94 1.02
N SER A 39 3.49 7.60 0.06
CA SER A 39 3.64 7.02 -1.27
C SER A 39 4.45 5.75 -1.23
N GLU A 40 5.48 5.72 -0.40
CA GLU A 40 6.30 4.53 -0.27
C GLU A 40 5.51 3.39 0.36
N VAL A 41 4.66 3.71 1.33
CA VAL A 41 3.80 2.69 1.93
C VAL A 41 2.89 2.08 0.88
N VAL A 42 2.30 2.93 0.03
CA VAL A 42 1.41 2.42 -1.01
C VAL A 42 2.17 1.52 -1.98
N ARG A 43 3.36 1.95 -2.40
CA ARG A 43 4.14 1.15 -3.34
C ARG A 43 4.56 -0.19 -2.74
N LEU A 44 4.94 -0.17 -1.47
CA LEU A 44 5.28 -1.41 -0.78
C LEU A 44 4.05 -2.31 -0.67
N GLY A 45 2.91 -1.70 -0.36
CA GLY A 45 1.68 -2.46 -0.24
C GLY A 45 1.29 -3.17 -1.52
N ILE A 46 1.50 -2.51 -2.65
CA ILE A 46 1.20 -3.12 -3.93
C ILE A 46 2.00 -4.40 -4.12
N GLN A 47 3.29 -4.33 -3.81
CA GLN A 47 4.15 -5.49 -3.99
C GLN A 47 3.80 -6.61 -3.03
N MET A 48 3.51 -6.25 -1.79
CA MET A 48 3.18 -7.26 -0.79
C MET A 48 1.84 -7.91 -1.08
N LEU A 49 0.87 -7.13 -1.52
CA LEU A 49 -0.44 -7.67 -1.87
C LEU A 49 -0.33 -8.63 -3.05
N ASN A 50 0.43 -8.22 -4.07
CA ASN A 50 0.60 -9.08 -5.23
C ASN A 50 1.25 -10.40 -4.85
N ARG A 51 2.27 -10.34 -3.99
CA ARG A 51 2.93 -11.56 -3.56
C ARG A 51 1.97 -12.47 -2.81
N ALA A 52 1.17 -11.88 -1.92
CA ALA A 52 0.25 -12.70 -1.13
C ALA A 52 -0.78 -13.38 -2.01
N VAL A 53 -1.26 -12.68 -3.04
CA VAL A 53 -2.22 -13.27 -3.95
C VAL A 53 -1.58 -14.42 -4.74
N GLU A 54 -0.35 -14.21 -5.22
CA GLU A 54 0.31 -15.24 -6.02
C GLU A 54 0.67 -16.46 -5.20
N GLU A 55 0.89 -16.26 -3.92
CA GLU A 55 1.20 -17.39 -3.04
C GLU A 55 -0.05 -18.04 -2.45
N GLY A 56 -1.21 -17.55 -2.85
CA GLY A 56 -2.46 -18.17 -2.41
C GLY A 56 -2.84 -17.85 -0.99
N GLU A 57 -2.23 -16.82 -0.40
CA GLU A 57 -2.52 -16.47 0.99
C GLU A 57 -3.77 -15.61 1.12
N LEU A 58 -4.23 -15.01 0.02
CA LEU A 58 -5.42 -14.19 0.02
C LEU A 58 -6.37 -14.70 -1.05
N ASP A 59 -7.66 -14.76 -0.72
CA ASP A 59 -8.63 -15.11 -1.72
C ASP A 59 -9.51 -13.89 -2.01
N PRO A 60 -10.33 -13.97 -3.06
CA PRO A 60 -11.09 -12.79 -3.49
C PRO A 60 -12.03 -12.22 -2.46
N SER A 61 -12.37 -12.98 -1.43
CA SER A 61 -13.27 -12.46 -0.39
C SER A 61 -12.64 -11.33 0.39
N ILE A 62 -11.32 -11.14 0.27
CA ILE A 62 -10.66 -10.02 0.93
C ILE A 62 -11.24 -8.68 0.45
N LEU A 63 -11.85 -8.67 -0.74
CA LEU A 63 -12.45 -7.45 -1.25
C LEU A 63 -13.59 -6.95 -0.39
N ASP A 64 -14.18 -7.82 0.42
CA ASP A 64 -15.25 -7.39 1.32
C ASP A 64 -14.77 -6.34 2.31
N VAL A 65 -13.47 -6.32 2.58
CA VAL A 65 -12.90 -5.32 3.49
C VAL A 65 -13.13 -3.92 2.96
N LEU A 66 -13.09 -3.75 1.64
CA LEU A 66 -13.29 -2.43 1.07
C LEU A 66 -14.70 -1.92 1.28
N GLU A 67 -15.66 -2.82 1.30
CA GLU A 67 -17.06 -2.42 1.47
C GLU A 67 -17.32 -1.95 2.89
N GLU A 68 -16.52 -2.41 3.84
CA GLU A 68 -16.68 -1.98 5.21
C GLU A 68 -16.19 -0.56 5.44
N HIS A 69 -15.40 -0.03 4.51
CA HIS A 69 -14.77 1.28 4.67
C HIS A 69 -15.25 2.29 3.65
N THR A 70 -16.25 1.98 2.86
CA THR A 70 -16.76 2.92 1.85
C THR A 70 -18.11 3.50 2.18
#